data_83cc5337f63e7761a3ba2babf8890c98
#
_entry.id   83cc5337f63e7761a3ba2babf8890c98
#
_cell.length_a   1.000
_cell.length_b   1.000
_cell.length_c   1.000
_cell.angle_alpha   90.00
_cell.angle_beta   90.00
_cell.angle_gamma   90.00
#
_symmetry.space_group_name_H-M   'P 1'
#
loop_
_entity.id
_entity.type
_entity.pdbx_description
1 polymer ?
#
loop_
_entity_poly.entity_id
_entity_poly.type
_entity_poly.pdbx_seq_one_letter_code
_entity_poly.pdbx_strand_id
1 'polypeptide(L)'
;MKSALRVLIGVVALVVIVLVIKQFNKGVSEPSGYSIPAPQKIGGTFTSAENDYSHRIPQGWERRPAPPSKAVMIAAPKSSGLFSNMVTTVEPYDGTLRAYLDANIQPVKKSAVKAKVVSTEFTTDSNTPAYKAKLQNKVNDVDLAQTMYFFQGPDNKKIIVTCTAPAEFQAQLEPLFDGCMKTFALSAH
;
A
#
# COMPACT_ATOMS: atom_id res chain seq x y z
N MET A 1 5.94 -29.94 1.04
CA MET A 1 6.34 -28.97 0.03
C MET A 1 5.39 -27.80 -0.17
N LYS A 2 4.07 -27.91 0.06
CA LYS A 2 3.09 -26.81 -0.14
C LYS A 2 3.19 -25.66 0.90
N SER A 3 3.75 -25.88 2.09
CA SER A 3 3.85 -24.83 3.14
C SER A 3 5.03 -23.88 2.95
N ALA A 4 6.14 -24.32 2.37
CA ALA A 4 7.32 -23.47 2.12
C ALA A 4 7.07 -22.43 1.03
N LEU A 5 6.24 -22.76 0.02
CA LEU A 5 5.85 -21.81 -1.04
C LEU A 5 4.95 -20.69 -0.51
N ARG A 6 4.13 -20.97 0.53
CA ARG A 6 3.21 -19.98 1.14
C ARG A 6 3.94 -18.93 1.96
N VAL A 7 5.06 -19.28 2.59
CA VAL A 7 5.90 -18.33 3.35
C VAL A 7 6.69 -17.40 2.40
N LEU A 8 7.03 -17.90 1.20
CA LEU A 8 7.78 -17.11 0.21
C LEU A 8 6.96 -15.92 -0.33
N ILE A 9 5.65 -16.06 -0.48
CA ILE A 9 4.77 -15.04 -1.07
C ILE A 9 4.62 -13.82 -0.15
N GLY A 10 4.43 -14.02 1.15
CA GLY A 10 4.33 -12.90 2.12
C GLY A 10 5.63 -12.10 2.27
N VAL A 11 6.79 -12.75 2.08
CA VAL A 11 8.11 -12.09 2.08
C VAL A 11 8.31 -11.28 0.80
N VAL A 12 7.75 -11.71 -0.33
CA VAL A 12 7.88 -11.01 -1.63
C VAL A 12 7.18 -9.65 -1.59
N ALA A 13 5.99 -9.53 -1.01
CA ALA A 13 5.29 -8.24 -0.90
C ALA A 13 6.11 -7.22 -0.09
N LEU A 14 6.72 -7.67 1.01
CA LEU A 14 7.55 -6.80 1.87
C LEU A 14 8.88 -6.44 1.19
N VAL A 15 9.50 -7.37 0.47
CA VAL A 15 10.75 -7.16 -0.29
C VAL A 15 10.51 -6.22 -1.48
N VAL A 16 9.38 -6.33 -2.16
CA VAL A 16 9.01 -5.42 -3.27
C VAL A 16 8.90 -3.98 -2.75
N ILE A 17 8.27 -3.78 -1.59
CA ILE A 17 8.16 -2.45 -0.97
C ILE A 17 9.56 -1.88 -0.66
N VAL A 18 10.46 -2.67 -0.09
CA VAL A 18 11.85 -2.24 0.22
C VAL A 18 12.66 -1.98 -1.06
N LEU A 19 12.48 -2.78 -2.11
CA LEU A 19 13.17 -2.60 -3.40
C LEU A 19 12.68 -1.37 -4.15
N VAL A 20 11.37 -1.11 -4.14
CA VAL A 20 10.79 0.11 -4.73
C VAL A 20 11.38 1.34 -4.02
N ILE A 21 11.46 1.33 -2.70
CA ILE A 21 12.07 2.43 -1.93
C ILE A 21 13.56 2.59 -2.28
N LYS A 22 14.34 1.49 -2.40
CA LYS A 22 15.76 1.56 -2.77
C LYS A 22 16.01 2.13 -4.17
N GLN A 23 15.14 1.84 -5.14
CA GLN A 23 15.26 2.41 -6.50
C GLN A 23 14.91 3.89 -6.55
N PHE A 24 13.98 4.36 -5.71
CA PHE A 24 13.66 5.78 -5.63
C PHE A 24 14.78 6.62 -5.01
N ASN A 25 15.54 6.04 -4.07
CA ASN A 25 16.64 6.75 -3.39
C ASN A 25 17.95 6.82 -4.20
N LYS A 26 18.06 6.14 -5.34
CA LYS A 26 19.20 6.36 -6.23
C LYS A 26 19.07 7.70 -6.96
N GLY A 27 19.56 8.76 -6.35
CA GLY A 27 19.63 10.10 -6.95
C GLY A 27 18.88 11.20 -6.21
N VAL A 28 18.32 10.92 -5.04
CA VAL A 28 17.79 11.94 -4.15
C VAL A 28 18.84 12.18 -3.06
N SER A 29 19.64 13.24 -3.21
CA SER A 29 20.35 13.85 -2.09
C SER A 29 19.32 14.20 -1.02
N GLU A 30 19.66 13.99 0.26
CA GLU A 30 18.77 14.27 1.39
C GLU A 30 18.06 15.61 1.20
N PRO A 31 16.73 15.64 1.07
CA PRO A 31 16.02 16.89 1.01
C PRO A 31 15.86 17.43 2.43
N SER A 32 16.65 18.38 2.77
CA SER A 32 16.37 19.25 3.90
C SER A 32 15.09 20.04 3.58
N GLY A 33 13.99 19.70 4.24
CA GLY A 33 12.75 20.44 4.18
C GLY A 33 11.66 19.81 3.31
N TYR A 34 11.15 18.65 3.70
CA TYR A 34 9.85 18.20 3.19
C TYR A 34 8.77 19.14 3.72
N SER A 35 8.11 19.86 2.83
CA SER A 35 6.86 20.52 3.16
C SER A 35 5.72 19.73 2.51
N ILE A 36 4.69 19.40 3.28
CA ILE A 36 3.46 18.92 2.66
C ILE A 36 2.85 20.12 1.92
N PRO A 37 2.67 20.00 0.58
CA PRO A 37 1.85 20.98 -0.13
C PRO A 37 0.45 21.01 0.49
N ALA A 38 -0.25 22.15 0.33
CA ALA A 38 -1.62 22.43 0.78
C ALA A 38 -2.55 21.20 0.83
N PRO A 39 -3.66 21.19 1.60
CA PRO A 39 -4.42 20.01 1.94
C PRO A 39 -4.70 19.13 0.73
N GLN A 40 -4.17 17.90 0.77
CA GLN A 40 -4.31 16.95 -0.31
C GLN A 40 -5.79 16.59 -0.48
N LYS A 41 -6.27 16.61 -1.71
CA LYS A 41 -7.67 16.26 -2.04
C LYS A 41 -7.73 14.90 -2.74
N ILE A 42 -8.86 14.24 -2.62
CA ILE A 42 -9.17 13.04 -3.40
C ILE A 42 -9.40 13.48 -4.85
N GLY A 43 -8.69 12.86 -5.77
CA GLY A 43 -8.70 13.16 -7.20
C GLY A 43 -9.59 12.23 -8.02
N GLY A 44 -9.14 11.91 -9.22
CA GLY A 44 -9.82 11.03 -10.17
C GLY A 44 -9.84 9.56 -9.75
N THR A 45 -10.52 8.74 -10.56
CA THR A 45 -10.59 7.29 -10.37
C THR A 45 -9.47 6.60 -11.13
N PHE A 46 -8.76 5.72 -10.46
CA PHE A 46 -7.90 4.72 -11.07
C PHE A 46 -8.70 3.44 -11.28
N THR A 47 -8.60 2.84 -12.46
CA THR A 47 -9.21 1.57 -12.81
C THR A 47 -8.15 0.59 -13.27
N SER A 48 -8.16 -0.62 -12.70
CA SER A 48 -7.36 -1.75 -13.13
C SER A 48 -8.23 -2.72 -13.92
N ALA A 49 -8.27 -2.56 -15.24
CA ALA A 49 -9.04 -3.46 -16.10
C ALA A 49 -8.53 -4.91 -16.07
N GLU A 50 -7.24 -5.12 -15.79
CA GLU A 50 -6.62 -6.45 -15.70
C GLU A 50 -7.04 -7.22 -14.42
N ASN A 51 -7.43 -6.51 -13.37
CA ASN A 51 -7.73 -7.09 -12.06
C ASN A 51 -9.10 -6.70 -11.52
N ASP A 52 -9.96 -6.12 -12.36
CA ASP A 52 -11.38 -5.85 -12.10
C ASP A 52 -11.66 -5.06 -10.81
N TYR A 53 -10.88 -4.02 -10.55
CA TYR A 53 -11.15 -3.10 -9.45
C TYR A 53 -10.89 -1.65 -9.83
N SER A 54 -11.48 -0.75 -9.07
CA SER A 54 -11.23 0.68 -9.14
C SER A 54 -11.20 1.31 -7.75
N HIS A 55 -10.54 2.45 -7.64
CA HIS A 55 -10.59 3.34 -6.49
C HIS A 55 -10.17 4.74 -6.88
N ARG A 56 -10.52 5.74 -6.07
CA ARG A 56 -9.99 7.09 -6.28
C ARG A 56 -8.55 7.20 -5.81
N ILE A 57 -7.81 8.14 -6.39
CA ILE A 57 -6.42 8.42 -6.05
C ILE A 57 -6.29 9.88 -5.59
N PRO A 58 -5.24 10.25 -4.85
CA PRO A 58 -4.99 11.64 -4.50
C PRO A 58 -4.86 12.52 -5.76
N GLN A 59 -5.35 13.74 -5.68
CA GLN A 59 -5.30 14.69 -6.78
C GLN A 59 -3.84 15.01 -7.18
N GLY A 60 -3.55 14.92 -8.47
CA GLY A 60 -2.21 15.19 -9.01
C GLY A 60 -1.20 14.05 -8.82
N TRP A 61 -1.61 12.91 -8.21
CA TRP A 61 -0.76 11.74 -8.17
C TRP A 61 -0.80 10.99 -9.48
N GLU A 62 0.31 10.35 -9.85
CA GLU A 62 0.53 9.77 -11.15
C GLU A 62 0.84 8.26 -11.07
N ARG A 63 0.37 7.52 -12.07
CA ARG A 63 0.76 6.13 -12.25
C ARG A 63 2.23 6.08 -12.69
N ARG A 64 3.02 5.24 -12.02
CA ARG A 64 4.42 4.98 -12.35
C ARG A 64 4.68 3.48 -12.46
N PRO A 65 5.66 3.07 -13.27
CA PRO A 65 6.10 1.68 -13.28
C PRO A 65 6.58 1.24 -11.89
N ALA A 66 6.19 0.05 -11.47
CA ALA A 66 6.66 -0.58 -10.22
C ALA A 66 7.43 -1.86 -10.55
N PRO A 67 8.69 -1.76 -11.00
CA PRO A 67 9.49 -2.95 -11.24
C PRO A 67 9.85 -3.65 -9.90
N PRO A 68 10.07 -4.96 -9.90
CA PRO A 68 10.04 -5.90 -11.04
C PRO A 68 8.72 -6.70 -11.12
N SER A 69 7.66 -6.26 -10.43
CA SER A 69 6.40 -7.00 -10.28
C SER A 69 5.29 -6.43 -11.17
N LYS A 70 4.19 -7.19 -11.30
CA LYS A 70 2.92 -6.71 -11.87
C LYS A 70 2.20 -5.67 -10.97
N ALA A 71 2.88 -5.12 -9.97
CA ALA A 71 2.33 -4.12 -9.08
C ALA A 71 2.03 -2.81 -9.82
N VAL A 72 0.96 -2.17 -9.42
CA VAL A 72 0.63 -0.81 -9.86
C VAL A 72 1.08 0.16 -8.77
N MET A 73 1.82 1.18 -9.16
CA MET A 73 2.21 2.26 -8.26
C MET A 73 1.58 3.57 -8.70
N ILE A 74 0.93 4.24 -7.76
CA ILE A 74 0.48 5.62 -7.85
C ILE A 74 1.35 6.43 -6.90
N ALA A 75 2.01 7.46 -7.36
CA ALA A 75 2.96 8.23 -6.57
C ALA A 75 2.69 9.73 -6.61
N ALA A 76 3.04 10.41 -5.54
CA ALA A 76 3.03 11.86 -5.48
C ALA A 76 3.96 12.45 -6.56
N PRO A 77 3.66 13.65 -7.09
CA PRO A 77 4.53 14.33 -8.04
C PRO A 77 5.93 14.54 -7.46
N LYS A 78 6.98 14.32 -8.25
CA LYS A 78 8.37 14.56 -7.84
C LYS A 78 8.61 16.01 -7.39
N SER A 79 7.92 16.94 -8.02
CA SER A 79 7.97 18.36 -7.70
C SER A 79 7.44 18.72 -6.31
N SER A 80 6.66 17.81 -5.68
CA SER A 80 6.13 18.03 -4.33
C SER A 80 7.18 17.85 -3.24
N GLY A 81 8.34 17.23 -3.55
CA GLY A 81 9.30 16.80 -2.54
C GLY A 81 8.77 15.69 -1.61
N LEU A 82 7.51 15.31 -1.76
CA LEU A 82 6.84 14.33 -0.93
C LEU A 82 7.13 12.91 -1.44
N PHE A 83 7.80 12.11 -0.61
CA PHE A 83 8.04 10.71 -0.90
C PHE A 83 6.86 9.85 -0.43
N SER A 84 5.77 9.86 -1.20
CA SER A 84 4.57 9.10 -0.85
C SER A 84 4.04 8.35 -2.05
N ASN A 85 3.53 7.15 -1.81
CA ASN A 85 2.98 6.31 -2.87
C ASN A 85 1.87 5.38 -2.35
N MET A 86 1.12 4.84 -3.29
CA MET A 86 0.16 3.75 -3.13
C MET A 86 0.60 2.64 -4.07
N VAL A 87 0.95 1.49 -3.55
CA VAL A 87 1.34 0.31 -4.34
C VAL A 87 0.28 -0.76 -4.20
N THR A 88 -0.28 -1.20 -5.32
CA THR A 88 -1.25 -2.29 -5.33
C THR A 88 -0.60 -3.57 -5.82
N THR A 89 -0.76 -4.64 -5.05
CA THR A 89 -0.43 -6.01 -5.43
C THR A 89 -1.68 -6.87 -5.45
N VAL A 90 -1.74 -7.79 -6.41
CA VAL A 90 -2.84 -8.74 -6.55
C VAL A 90 -2.25 -10.15 -6.60
N GLU A 91 -2.72 -11.01 -5.70
CA GLU A 91 -2.16 -12.35 -5.53
C GLU A 91 -3.29 -13.38 -5.37
N PRO A 92 -3.15 -14.58 -5.97
CA PRO A 92 -4.06 -15.69 -5.68
C PRO A 92 -3.82 -16.20 -4.25
N TYR A 93 -4.91 -16.42 -3.52
CA TYR A 93 -4.84 -16.98 -2.17
C TYR A 93 -6.14 -17.69 -1.79
N ASP A 94 -6.08 -18.99 -1.57
CA ASP A 94 -7.23 -19.86 -1.30
C ASP A 94 -7.81 -19.76 0.11
N GLY A 95 -7.28 -18.89 0.96
CA GLY A 95 -7.77 -18.67 2.32
C GLY A 95 -8.74 -17.49 2.42
N THR A 96 -9.27 -17.31 3.63
CA THR A 96 -10.08 -16.11 3.93
C THR A 96 -9.24 -14.84 3.88
N LEU A 97 -9.89 -13.69 3.70
CA LEU A 97 -9.20 -12.40 3.73
C LEU A 97 -8.50 -12.15 5.07
N ARG A 98 -9.09 -12.61 6.18
CA ARG A 98 -8.46 -12.54 7.51
C ARG A 98 -7.20 -13.38 7.59
N ALA A 99 -7.22 -14.62 7.08
CA ALA A 99 -6.04 -15.47 7.06
C ALA A 99 -4.93 -14.87 6.18
N TYR A 100 -5.29 -14.21 5.09
CA TYR A 100 -4.35 -13.52 4.23
C TYR A 100 -3.71 -12.30 4.92
N LEU A 101 -4.51 -11.48 5.61
CA LEU A 101 -4.01 -10.41 6.47
C LEU A 101 -3.00 -10.96 7.48
N ASP A 102 -3.38 -11.99 8.24
CA ASP A 102 -2.52 -12.56 9.28
C ASP A 102 -1.21 -13.12 8.70
N ALA A 103 -1.26 -13.75 7.53
CA ALA A 103 -0.07 -14.25 6.83
C ALA A 103 0.89 -13.10 6.43
N ASN A 104 0.37 -11.94 6.05
CA ASN A 104 1.17 -10.79 5.64
C ASN A 104 1.77 -10.03 6.84
N ILE A 105 1.05 -9.90 7.95
CA ILE A 105 1.53 -9.13 9.11
C ILE A 105 2.43 -9.93 10.07
N GLN A 106 2.31 -11.27 10.12
CA GLN A 106 3.11 -12.11 11.02
C GLN A 106 4.63 -12.02 10.78
N PRO A 107 5.15 -12.05 9.54
CA PRO A 107 6.58 -11.88 9.30
C PRO A 107 7.10 -10.53 9.82
N VAL A 108 6.30 -9.47 9.71
CA VAL A 108 6.64 -8.14 10.21
C VAL A 108 6.73 -8.11 11.73
N LYS A 109 5.74 -8.71 12.40
CA LYS A 109 5.73 -8.83 13.87
C LYS A 109 6.90 -9.64 14.42
N LYS A 110 7.39 -10.61 13.65
CA LYS A 110 8.51 -11.49 14.00
C LYS A 110 9.88 -10.93 13.61
N SER A 111 9.91 -9.90 12.75
CA SER A 111 11.17 -9.28 12.35
C SER A 111 11.81 -8.55 13.53
N ALA A 112 13.15 -8.50 13.55
CA ALA A 112 13.92 -7.77 14.57
C ALA A 112 13.67 -6.25 14.55
N VAL A 113 13.04 -5.74 13.51
CA VAL A 113 12.55 -4.37 13.42
C VAL A 113 11.35 -4.26 14.37
N LYS A 114 11.42 -3.38 15.36
CA LYS A 114 10.35 -3.11 16.34
C LYS A 114 9.15 -2.43 15.66
N ALA A 115 8.52 -3.14 14.71
CA ALA A 115 7.38 -2.63 13.99
C ALA A 115 6.11 -2.82 14.85
N LYS A 116 5.46 -1.73 15.23
CA LYS A 116 4.14 -1.78 15.84
C LYS A 116 3.11 -1.98 14.73
N VAL A 117 2.49 -3.16 14.67
CA VAL A 117 1.43 -3.47 13.72
C VAL A 117 0.09 -3.48 14.44
N VAL A 118 -0.82 -2.63 13.98
CA VAL A 118 -2.22 -2.57 14.44
C VAL A 118 -3.11 -2.87 13.25
N SER A 119 -4.03 -3.83 13.39
CA SER A 119 -5.02 -4.15 12.35
C SER A 119 -6.43 -3.90 12.84
N THR A 120 -7.28 -3.37 11.97
CA THR A 120 -8.69 -3.07 12.23
C THR A 120 -9.55 -3.51 11.05
N GLU A 121 -10.83 -3.69 11.28
CA GLU A 121 -11.80 -3.81 10.20
C GLU A 121 -11.91 -2.49 9.45
N PHE A 122 -12.20 -2.57 8.16
CA PHE A 122 -12.40 -1.44 7.28
C PHE A 122 -13.57 -1.76 6.34
N THR A 123 -14.38 -0.78 6.05
CA THR A 123 -15.54 -0.95 5.15
C THR A 123 -15.51 0.14 4.09
N THR A 124 -15.72 -0.23 2.84
CA THR A 124 -15.83 0.72 1.72
C THR A 124 -17.21 1.37 1.67
N ASP A 125 -17.36 2.40 0.86
CA ASP A 125 -18.65 3.07 0.62
C ASP A 125 -19.68 2.14 -0.05
N SER A 126 -19.21 1.12 -0.78
CA SER A 126 -20.02 0.03 -1.35
C SER A 126 -20.32 -1.10 -0.35
N ASN A 127 -20.03 -0.91 0.94
CA ASN A 127 -20.15 -1.92 2.00
C ASN A 127 -19.32 -3.19 1.78
N THR A 128 -18.24 -3.12 0.99
CA THR A 128 -17.31 -4.24 0.84
C THR A 128 -16.45 -4.37 2.10
N PRO A 129 -16.51 -5.51 2.82
CA PRO A 129 -15.66 -5.74 3.98
C PRO A 129 -14.19 -5.81 3.59
N ALA A 130 -13.35 -5.18 4.39
CA ALA A 130 -11.91 -5.13 4.19
C ALA A 130 -11.19 -5.10 5.54
N TYR A 131 -9.87 -5.14 5.51
CA TYR A 131 -9.04 -4.90 6.69
C TYR A 131 -8.03 -3.80 6.40
N LYS A 132 -7.68 -3.07 7.45
CA LYS A 132 -6.65 -2.05 7.46
C LYS A 132 -5.57 -2.44 8.46
N ALA A 133 -4.30 -2.39 8.08
CA ALA A 133 -3.18 -2.57 9.00
C ALA A 133 -2.22 -1.40 8.90
N LYS A 134 -1.70 -0.94 10.03
CA LYS A 134 -0.71 0.13 10.13
C LYS A 134 0.62 -0.44 10.58
N LEU A 135 1.69 0.04 9.98
CA LEU A 135 3.05 -0.37 10.22
C LEU A 135 3.94 0.87 10.21
N GLN A 136 4.87 0.94 11.13
CA GLN A 136 5.99 1.90 11.08
C GLN A 136 7.29 1.14 10.95
N ASN A 137 8.15 1.58 10.06
CA ASN A 137 9.47 1.01 9.84
C ASN A 137 10.48 2.10 9.52
N LYS A 138 11.75 1.74 9.54
CA LYS A 138 12.85 2.64 9.18
C LYS A 138 13.58 2.08 7.96
N VAL A 139 13.75 2.90 6.93
CA VAL A 139 14.47 2.53 5.71
C VAL A 139 15.46 3.63 5.37
N ASN A 140 16.76 3.30 5.32
CA ASN A 140 17.84 4.27 5.04
C ASN A 140 17.73 5.54 5.91
N ASP A 141 17.57 5.34 7.22
CA ASP A 141 17.40 6.40 8.22
C ASP A 141 16.15 7.27 8.13
N VAL A 142 15.26 7.01 7.17
CA VAL A 142 13.95 7.65 7.07
C VAL A 142 12.90 6.82 7.80
N ASP A 143 12.20 7.43 8.74
CA ASP A 143 11.06 6.81 9.40
C ASP A 143 9.84 6.86 8.47
N LEU A 144 9.33 5.68 8.12
CA LEU A 144 8.19 5.52 7.21
C LEU A 144 6.98 4.97 7.94
N ALA A 145 5.82 5.50 7.61
CA ALA A 145 4.52 4.96 7.96
C ALA A 145 3.88 4.30 6.75
N GLN A 146 3.38 3.10 6.95
CA GLN A 146 2.66 2.35 5.93
C GLN A 146 1.26 2.01 6.44
N THR A 147 0.27 2.27 5.60
CA THR A 147 -1.10 1.83 5.83
C THR A 147 -1.47 0.86 4.71
N MET A 148 -1.79 -0.36 5.08
CA MET A 148 -2.12 -1.44 4.15
C MET A 148 -3.62 -1.72 4.22
N TYR A 149 -4.26 -1.77 3.07
CA TYR A 149 -5.69 -2.11 2.93
C TYR A 149 -5.79 -3.44 2.19
N PHE A 150 -6.56 -4.36 2.75
CA PHE A 150 -6.73 -5.72 2.25
C PHE A 150 -8.14 -5.92 1.77
N PHE A 151 -8.32 -6.27 0.51
CA PHE A 151 -9.62 -6.50 -0.12
C PHE A 151 -9.71 -7.91 -0.69
N GLN A 152 -10.94 -8.45 -0.66
CA GLN A 152 -11.26 -9.65 -1.44
C GLN A 152 -11.42 -9.24 -2.89
N GLY A 153 -10.65 -9.85 -3.78
CA GLY A 153 -10.82 -9.75 -5.23
C GLY A 153 -11.61 -10.92 -5.81
N PRO A 154 -11.88 -10.92 -7.13
CA PRO A 154 -12.50 -12.05 -7.83
C PRO A 154 -11.56 -13.27 -7.87
N ASP A 155 -12.08 -14.45 -8.19
CA ASP A 155 -11.31 -15.69 -8.43
C ASP A 155 -10.30 -16.03 -7.34
N ASN A 156 -10.71 -15.93 -6.07
CA ASN A 156 -9.82 -16.13 -4.90
C ASN A 156 -8.58 -15.20 -4.87
N LYS A 157 -8.52 -14.17 -5.68
CA LYS A 157 -7.47 -13.16 -5.59
C LYS A 157 -7.65 -12.32 -4.32
N LYS A 158 -6.54 -11.88 -3.77
CA LYS A 158 -6.51 -10.86 -2.70
C LYS A 158 -5.76 -9.65 -3.23
N ILE A 159 -6.27 -8.48 -2.88
CA ILE A 159 -5.75 -7.20 -3.34
C ILE A 159 -5.24 -6.47 -2.09
N ILE A 160 -3.96 -6.08 -2.10
CA ILE A 160 -3.38 -5.22 -1.08
C ILE A 160 -3.04 -3.89 -1.72
N VAL A 161 -3.51 -2.81 -1.10
CA VAL A 161 -3.04 -1.45 -1.40
C VAL A 161 -2.20 -0.97 -0.24
N THR A 162 -0.91 -0.80 -0.45
CA THR A 162 0.03 -0.28 0.54
C THR A 162 0.29 1.19 0.27
N CYS A 163 -0.15 2.04 1.18
CA CYS A 163 0.09 3.47 1.17
C CYS A 163 1.30 3.77 2.05
N THR A 164 2.34 4.39 1.48
CA THR A 164 3.59 4.72 2.19
C THR A 164 3.78 6.23 2.22
N ALA A 165 4.18 6.75 3.39
CA ALA A 165 4.54 8.14 3.57
C ALA A 165 5.66 8.26 4.63
N PRO A 166 6.42 9.37 4.67
CA PRO A 166 7.23 9.69 5.84
C PRO A 166 6.38 9.73 7.11
N ALA A 167 6.90 9.20 8.22
CA ALA A 167 6.11 9.02 9.44
C ALA A 167 5.57 10.35 10.01
N GLU A 168 6.32 11.44 9.83
CA GLU A 168 5.90 12.79 10.23
C GLU A 168 4.64 13.29 9.52
N PHE A 169 4.35 12.77 8.32
CA PHE A 169 3.18 13.15 7.52
C PHE A 169 2.01 12.17 7.63
N GLN A 170 2.14 11.12 8.42
CA GLN A 170 1.12 10.09 8.55
C GLN A 170 -0.23 10.68 8.97
N ALA A 171 -0.25 11.55 9.97
CA ALA A 171 -1.49 12.12 10.49
C ALA A 171 -2.26 12.94 9.44
N GLN A 172 -1.57 13.53 8.47
CA GLN A 172 -2.17 14.33 7.41
C GLN A 172 -2.58 13.49 6.19
N LEU A 173 -1.81 12.45 5.86
CA LEU A 173 -2.04 11.63 4.68
C LEU A 173 -2.96 10.42 4.94
N GLU A 174 -3.02 9.92 6.16
CA GLU A 174 -3.89 8.79 6.48
C GLU A 174 -5.38 9.05 6.17
N PRO A 175 -5.98 10.20 6.53
CA PRO A 175 -7.36 10.48 6.14
C PRO A 175 -7.58 10.54 4.63
N LEU A 176 -6.57 11.01 3.87
CA LEU A 176 -6.61 11.01 2.41
C LEU A 176 -6.59 9.57 1.85
N PHE A 177 -5.70 8.71 2.37
CA PHE A 177 -5.63 7.31 1.98
C PHE A 177 -6.93 6.57 2.34
N ASP A 178 -7.45 6.77 3.55
CA ASP A 178 -8.74 6.22 3.98
C ASP A 178 -9.86 6.65 3.02
N GLY A 179 -9.93 7.93 2.69
CA GLY A 179 -10.92 8.45 1.75
C GLY A 179 -10.80 7.85 0.34
N CYS A 180 -9.57 7.66 -0.17
CA CYS A 180 -9.35 6.97 -1.45
C CYS A 180 -9.80 5.50 -1.36
N MET A 181 -9.44 4.78 -0.30
CA MET A 181 -9.75 3.36 -0.15
C MET A 181 -11.21 3.08 0.19
N LYS A 182 -11.92 4.02 0.79
CA LYS A 182 -13.39 3.92 0.94
C LYS A 182 -14.11 3.79 -0.40
N THR A 183 -13.57 4.39 -1.45
CA THR A 183 -14.15 4.31 -2.79
C THR A 183 -13.76 3.03 -3.56
N PHE A 184 -13.02 2.10 -2.93
CA PHE A 184 -12.66 0.84 -3.58
C PHE A 184 -13.90 0.05 -3.96
N ALA A 185 -13.94 -0.38 -5.21
CA ALA A 185 -15.02 -1.20 -5.76
C ALA A 185 -14.46 -2.24 -6.73
N LEU A 186 -15.08 -3.41 -6.75
CA LEU A 186 -14.86 -4.41 -7.79
C LEU A 186 -15.71 -4.03 -9.00
N SER A 187 -15.19 -4.27 -10.20
CA SER A 187 -15.97 -4.12 -11.43
C SER A 187 -17.08 -5.17 -11.46
N ALA A 188 -18.30 -4.76 -11.77
CA ALA A 188 -19.39 -5.70 -12.05
C ALA A 188 -19.12 -6.39 -13.40
N HIS A 189 -19.16 -7.71 -13.43
CA HIS A 189 -19.19 -8.52 -14.64
C HIS A 189 -20.60 -8.90 -14.99
#